data_1fbb80f5badb181fdf44c19e44a86abf
#
_entry.id   1fbb80f5badb181fdf44c19e44a86abf
#
_cell.length_a   1.000
_cell.length_b   1.000
_cell.length_c   1.000
_cell.angle_alpha   90.00
_cell.angle_beta   90.00
_cell.angle_gamma   90.00
#
_symmetry.space_group_name_H-M   'P 1'
#
loop_
_entity.id
_entity.type
_entity.pdbx_description
1 polymer ?
#
loop_
_entity_poly.entity_id
_entity_poly.type
_entity_poly.pdbx_seq_one_letter_code
_entity_poly.pdbx_strand_id
1 'polypeptide(L)'
;MPCMRSCPLPKRSDKERSECAMNYKVVDKETYYRKGVYRHFTEDCKCSTSITARVDVSDLKRYSEQTGTKFYINFLYLLAKVLNSRDDYKMGYLWQTDTLICYDKINPTQYVFHDDTETCNPVYTEYFEDYETFYRACSADLERAKQTREYGLDMANHPNWFDASYISWLSYDSLQIELPDGHLFFAPIINWGRYREENGRLVMPVTVRLNHAVADGYLVARVFRLLEQEIKQLTA
;
A
#
# COMPACT_ATOMS: atom_id res chain seq x y z
N MET A 1 23.35 28.68 13.13
CA MET A 1 22.37 27.63 12.73
C MET A 1 21.06 27.92 13.45
N PRO A 2 19.98 28.36 12.79
CA PRO A 2 18.70 28.59 13.46
C PRO A 2 17.90 27.28 13.56
N CYS A 3 17.46 27.02 14.76
CA CYS A 3 16.60 25.92 15.19
C CYS A 3 15.28 25.94 14.41
N MET A 4 14.99 24.89 13.68
CA MET A 4 13.68 24.69 13.04
C MET A 4 12.63 24.48 14.13
N ARG A 5 11.75 25.44 14.31
CA ARG A 5 10.59 25.33 15.17
C ARG A 5 9.59 24.36 14.54
N SER A 6 9.21 23.34 15.28
CA SER A 6 8.12 22.45 14.94
C SER A 6 6.82 23.25 14.81
N CYS A 7 6.21 23.22 13.64
CA CYS A 7 4.88 23.76 13.40
C CYS A 7 3.87 22.88 14.15
N PRO A 8 3.05 23.40 15.08
CA PRO A 8 2.03 22.60 15.75
C PRO A 8 0.86 22.37 14.79
N LEU A 9 0.49 21.10 14.59
CA LEU A 9 -0.72 20.71 13.88
C LEU A 9 -1.96 21.29 14.59
N PRO A 10 -2.99 21.74 13.87
CA PRO A 10 -4.20 22.31 14.45
C PRO A 10 -4.93 21.26 15.32
N LYS A 11 -5.24 21.62 16.55
CA LYS A 11 -6.07 20.81 17.47
C LYS A 11 -7.52 20.85 17.00
N ARG A 12 -8.04 19.74 16.50
CA ARG A 12 -9.48 19.55 16.22
C ARG A 12 -10.24 19.31 17.52
N SER A 13 -11.48 19.80 17.58
CA SER A 13 -12.37 19.61 18.73
C SER A 13 -12.84 18.15 18.86
N ASP A 14 -13.06 17.70 20.09
CA ASP A 14 -13.48 16.33 20.41
C ASP A 14 -14.82 15.89 19.75
N LYS A 15 -15.59 16.83 19.23
CA LYS A 15 -16.86 16.60 18.54
C LYS A 15 -16.70 16.10 17.09
N GLU A 16 -15.56 16.37 16.45
CA GLU A 16 -15.28 15.90 15.06
C GLU A 16 -14.61 14.51 15.00
N ARG A 17 -14.32 13.92 16.17
CA ARG A 17 -13.71 12.60 16.29
C ARG A 17 -14.70 11.42 16.26
N SER A 18 -16.01 11.67 16.17
CA SER A 18 -17.01 10.62 16.42
C SER A 18 -17.60 9.92 15.20
N GLU A 19 -17.21 10.20 13.96
CA GLU A 19 -17.92 9.67 12.78
C GLU A 19 -17.10 8.74 11.85
N CYS A 20 -15.84 8.46 12.13
CA CYS A 20 -15.13 7.40 11.43
C CYS A 20 -14.53 6.44 12.47
N ALA A 21 -15.35 5.56 13.02
CA ALA A 21 -14.87 4.48 13.86
C ALA A 21 -14.03 3.54 13.00
N MET A 22 -12.71 3.77 12.98
CA MET A 22 -11.79 2.83 12.35
C MET A 22 -11.83 1.52 13.09
N ASN A 23 -12.18 0.47 12.36
CA ASN A 23 -12.21 -0.85 12.91
C ASN A 23 -10.80 -1.45 12.90
N TYR A 24 -10.25 -1.65 14.05
CA TYR A 24 -9.04 -2.42 14.26
C TYR A 24 -9.16 -3.24 15.54
N LYS A 25 -8.42 -4.32 15.62
CA LYS A 25 -8.23 -5.10 16.85
C LYS A 25 -6.86 -4.80 17.45
N VAL A 26 -6.81 -4.70 18.77
CA VAL A 26 -5.54 -4.64 19.52
C VAL A 26 -4.89 -6.02 19.46
N VAL A 27 -3.61 -6.05 19.15
CA VAL A 27 -2.81 -7.28 19.16
C VAL A 27 -1.96 -7.29 20.42
N ASP A 28 -2.23 -8.26 21.30
CA ASP A 28 -1.44 -8.48 22.50
C ASP A 28 -0.03 -8.97 22.11
N LYS A 29 0.96 -8.14 22.37
CA LYS A 29 2.37 -8.42 22.05
C LYS A 29 2.88 -9.69 22.71
N GLU A 30 2.37 -10.08 23.89
CA GLU A 30 2.82 -11.26 24.62
C GLU A 30 2.25 -12.58 24.07
N THR A 31 1.07 -12.54 23.48
CA THR A 31 0.44 -13.70 22.84
C THR A 31 0.56 -13.70 21.32
N TYR A 32 1.12 -12.64 20.74
CA TYR A 32 1.33 -12.55 19.29
C TYR A 32 2.20 -13.72 18.80
N TYR A 33 1.72 -14.45 17.80
CA TYR A 33 2.39 -15.65 17.31
C TYR A 33 3.82 -15.42 16.81
N ARG A 34 4.16 -14.18 16.44
CA ARG A 34 5.50 -13.74 16.02
C ARG A 34 6.23 -12.93 17.09
N LYS A 35 5.84 -13.00 18.36
CA LYS A 35 6.37 -12.11 19.42
C LYS A 35 7.90 -12.03 19.49
N GLY A 36 8.61 -13.14 19.29
CA GLY A 36 10.06 -13.14 19.29
C GLY A 36 10.68 -12.36 18.13
N VAL A 37 10.12 -12.53 16.92
CA VAL A 37 10.51 -11.77 15.72
C VAL A 37 10.12 -10.30 15.88
N TYR A 38 8.90 -10.04 16.35
CA TYR A 38 8.40 -8.70 16.61
C TYR A 38 9.33 -7.94 17.57
N ARG A 39 9.63 -8.53 18.71
CA ARG A 39 10.52 -7.93 19.72
C ARG A 39 11.89 -7.62 19.14
N HIS A 40 12.53 -8.59 18.50
CA HIS A 40 13.85 -8.40 17.90
C HIS A 40 13.87 -7.24 16.88
N PHE A 41 12.90 -7.19 15.96
CA PHE A 41 12.88 -6.16 14.92
C PHE A 41 12.21 -4.84 15.32
N THR A 42 11.74 -4.71 16.55
CA THR A 42 11.30 -3.43 17.12
C THR A 42 12.25 -2.85 18.16
N GLU A 43 13.04 -3.69 18.82
CA GLU A 43 13.95 -3.28 19.89
C GLU A 43 15.42 -3.30 19.45
N ASP A 44 15.90 -4.44 18.91
CA ASP A 44 17.31 -4.68 18.65
C ASP A 44 17.76 -4.27 17.24
N CYS A 45 16.98 -4.61 16.21
CA CYS A 45 17.35 -4.44 14.80
C CYS A 45 16.16 -3.96 13.97
N LYS A 46 15.87 -2.68 14.02
CA LYS A 46 14.73 -2.08 13.30
C LYS A 46 14.99 -2.05 11.80
N CYS A 47 14.29 -2.90 11.05
CA CYS A 47 14.44 -2.97 9.60
C CYS A 47 13.16 -3.37 8.87
N SER A 48 13.20 -3.33 7.56
CA SER A 48 12.16 -3.79 6.67
C SER A 48 12.74 -4.74 5.64
N THR A 49 11.90 -5.66 5.16
CA THR A 49 12.22 -6.52 4.02
C THR A 49 11.62 -5.93 2.76
N SER A 50 12.45 -5.72 1.74
CA SER A 50 12.04 -5.27 0.41
C SER A 50 12.46 -6.31 -0.63
N ILE A 51 11.51 -6.75 -1.45
CA ILE A 51 11.77 -7.69 -2.55
C ILE A 51 11.19 -7.08 -3.83
N THR A 52 12.01 -7.03 -4.87
CA THR A 52 11.55 -6.76 -6.23
C THR A 52 11.48 -8.07 -7.01
N ALA A 53 10.33 -8.37 -7.60
CA ALA A 53 10.15 -9.52 -8.46
C ALA A 53 9.41 -9.12 -9.75
N ARG A 54 9.56 -9.95 -10.80
CA ARG A 54 8.86 -9.79 -12.07
C ARG A 54 7.58 -10.61 -12.03
N VAL A 55 6.46 -9.93 -12.22
CA VAL A 55 5.12 -10.53 -12.25
C VAL A 55 4.66 -10.62 -13.70
N ASP A 56 4.22 -11.80 -14.12
CA ASP A 56 3.58 -11.99 -15.43
C ASP A 56 2.18 -11.38 -15.40
N VAL A 57 1.98 -10.34 -16.20
CA VAL A 57 0.73 -9.60 -16.30
C VAL A 57 0.05 -9.73 -17.68
N SER A 58 0.49 -10.72 -18.48
CA SER A 58 -0.03 -10.94 -19.83
C SER A 58 -1.53 -11.14 -19.85
N ASP A 59 -2.04 -11.99 -18.97
CA ASP A 59 -3.47 -12.30 -18.87
C ASP A 59 -4.27 -11.08 -18.38
N LEU A 60 -3.76 -10.36 -17.39
CA LEU A 60 -4.40 -9.14 -16.90
C LEU A 60 -4.48 -8.05 -17.97
N LYS A 61 -3.45 -7.92 -18.79
CA LYS A 61 -3.44 -6.96 -19.91
C LYS A 61 -4.50 -7.35 -20.94
N ARG A 62 -4.57 -8.63 -21.32
CA ARG A 62 -5.58 -9.16 -22.25
C ARG A 62 -6.99 -8.95 -21.71
N TYR A 63 -7.23 -9.27 -20.44
CA TYR A 63 -8.51 -9.04 -19.77
C TYR A 63 -8.92 -7.56 -19.83
N SER A 64 -8.00 -6.66 -19.52
CA SER A 64 -8.26 -5.21 -19.56
C SER A 64 -8.66 -4.72 -20.97
N GLU A 65 -8.04 -5.26 -22.01
CA GLU A 65 -8.38 -4.95 -23.40
C GLU A 65 -9.74 -5.50 -23.80
N GLN A 66 -10.04 -6.74 -23.43
CA GLN A 66 -11.32 -7.40 -23.75
C GLN A 66 -12.51 -6.78 -23.05
N THR A 67 -12.32 -6.33 -21.80
CA THR A 67 -13.39 -5.72 -20.99
C THR A 67 -13.48 -4.20 -21.14
N GLY A 68 -12.49 -3.56 -21.79
CA GLY A 68 -12.38 -2.09 -21.85
C GLY A 68 -12.07 -1.43 -20.51
N THR A 69 -11.60 -2.21 -19.52
CA THR A 69 -11.25 -1.71 -18.19
C THR A 69 -9.79 -1.23 -18.11
N LYS A 70 -9.51 -0.32 -17.18
CA LYS A 70 -8.15 0.23 -17.00
C LYS A 70 -7.25 -0.79 -16.31
N PHE A 71 -6.19 -1.23 -16.98
CA PHE A 71 -5.16 -2.14 -16.44
C PHE A 71 -4.67 -1.70 -15.03
N TYR A 72 -4.43 -0.41 -14.86
CA TYR A 72 -3.98 0.16 -13.59
C TYR A 72 -4.95 -0.14 -12.44
N ILE A 73 -6.25 0.08 -12.65
CA ILE A 73 -7.27 -0.15 -11.62
C ILE A 73 -7.43 -1.64 -11.34
N ASN A 74 -7.38 -2.47 -12.39
CA ASN A 74 -7.44 -3.92 -12.25
C ASN A 74 -6.28 -4.45 -11.40
N PHE A 75 -5.06 -3.99 -11.69
CA PHE A 75 -3.88 -4.38 -10.91
C PHE A 75 -3.96 -3.90 -9.45
N LEU A 76 -4.37 -2.63 -9.24
CA LEU A 76 -4.54 -2.06 -7.91
C LEU A 76 -5.60 -2.81 -7.09
N TYR A 77 -6.71 -3.22 -7.71
CA TYR A 77 -7.73 -4.04 -7.07
C TYR A 77 -7.15 -5.37 -6.57
N LEU A 78 -6.45 -6.11 -7.45
CA LEU A 78 -5.85 -7.39 -7.09
C LEU A 78 -4.81 -7.25 -5.99
N LEU A 79 -4.00 -6.20 -6.03
CA LEU A 79 -3.04 -5.88 -5.00
C LEU A 79 -3.73 -5.61 -3.65
N ALA A 80 -4.77 -4.78 -3.64
CA ALA A 80 -5.56 -4.49 -2.44
C ALA A 80 -6.22 -5.77 -1.88
N LYS A 81 -6.77 -6.62 -2.73
CA LYS A 81 -7.35 -7.91 -2.36
C LYS A 81 -6.31 -8.82 -1.68
N VAL A 82 -5.12 -8.93 -2.25
CA VAL A 82 -4.03 -9.72 -1.68
C VAL A 82 -3.60 -9.20 -0.31
N LEU A 83 -3.41 -7.88 -0.17
CA LEU A 83 -2.98 -7.29 1.10
C LEU A 83 -4.07 -7.38 2.18
N ASN A 84 -5.35 -7.37 1.81
CA ASN A 84 -6.45 -7.56 2.75
C ASN A 84 -6.70 -9.02 3.13
N SER A 85 -6.08 -9.99 2.45
CA SER A 85 -6.29 -11.43 2.70
C SER A 85 -5.64 -11.95 3.98
N ARG A 86 -4.75 -11.17 4.63
CA ARG A 86 -4.02 -11.61 5.83
C ARG A 86 -3.81 -10.48 6.82
N ASP A 87 -3.89 -10.82 8.09
CA ASP A 87 -3.63 -9.88 9.19
C ASP A 87 -2.20 -9.32 9.19
N ASP A 88 -1.19 -10.15 8.83
CA ASP A 88 0.20 -9.73 8.79
C ASP A 88 0.45 -8.51 7.88
N TYR A 89 -0.37 -8.34 6.84
CA TYR A 89 -0.26 -7.21 5.90
C TYR A 89 -1.06 -5.98 6.35
N LYS A 90 -1.93 -6.13 7.36
CA LYS A 90 -2.82 -5.08 7.88
C LYS A 90 -2.38 -4.54 9.24
N MET A 91 -1.16 -4.85 9.65
CA MET A 91 -0.65 -4.41 10.94
C MET A 91 -0.40 -2.91 10.97
N GLY A 92 -0.67 -2.31 12.12
CA GLY A 92 -0.44 -0.91 12.39
C GLY A 92 0.08 -0.68 13.80
N TYR A 93 0.45 0.56 14.11
CA TYR A 93 1.03 0.92 15.39
C TYR A 93 0.52 2.26 15.89
N LEU A 94 -0.03 2.28 17.09
CA LEU A 94 -0.47 3.49 17.76
C LEU A 94 0.66 4.01 18.65
N TRP A 95 1.38 5.01 18.16
CA TRP A 95 2.55 5.57 18.81
C TRP A 95 2.28 6.16 20.20
N GLN A 96 1.10 6.78 20.37
CA GLN A 96 0.71 7.46 21.61
C GLN A 96 0.54 6.49 22.79
N THR A 97 0.18 5.24 22.48
CA THR A 97 -0.13 4.21 23.48
C THR A 97 0.77 2.99 23.38
N ASP A 98 1.82 3.02 22.54
CA ASP A 98 2.72 1.88 22.30
C ASP A 98 1.96 0.58 21.97
N THR A 99 0.92 0.69 21.14
CA THR A 99 -0.03 -0.41 20.90
C THR A 99 0.10 -0.96 19.49
N LEU A 100 0.35 -2.27 19.38
CA LEU A 100 0.27 -3.01 18.13
C LEU A 100 -1.21 -3.27 17.80
N ILE A 101 -1.60 -2.96 16.58
CA ILE A 101 -2.97 -3.15 16.10
C ILE A 101 -2.98 -3.90 14.78
N CYS A 102 -4.13 -4.48 14.45
CA CYS A 102 -4.41 -5.02 13.13
C CYS A 102 -5.71 -4.38 12.62
N TYR A 103 -5.63 -3.66 11.50
CA TYR A 103 -6.82 -3.10 10.86
C TYR A 103 -7.70 -4.20 10.28
N ASP A 104 -9.02 -4.01 10.32
CA ASP A 104 -9.94 -4.91 9.63
C ASP A 104 -9.73 -4.86 8.12
N LYS A 105 -9.43 -3.65 7.62
CA LYS A 105 -9.20 -3.37 6.21
C LYS A 105 -8.12 -2.30 6.04
N ILE A 106 -7.28 -2.44 5.00
CA ILE A 106 -6.35 -1.41 4.53
C ILE A 106 -6.68 -1.01 3.10
N ASN A 107 -6.44 0.25 2.79
CA ASN A 107 -6.88 0.89 1.56
C ASN A 107 -5.69 1.45 0.77
N PRO A 108 -5.69 1.41 -0.57
CA PRO A 108 -4.62 1.98 -1.35
C PRO A 108 -4.59 3.51 -1.27
N THR A 109 -3.42 4.04 -1.01
CA THR A 109 -3.07 5.42 -1.33
C THR A 109 -2.21 5.40 -2.57
N GLN A 110 -2.74 5.93 -3.64
CA GLN A 110 -2.13 5.98 -4.96
C GLN A 110 -1.78 7.43 -5.32
N TYR A 111 -1.09 7.64 -6.46
CA TYR A 111 -0.60 8.96 -6.83
C TYR A 111 -1.03 9.33 -8.25
N VAL A 112 -1.49 10.57 -8.44
CA VAL A 112 -1.77 11.14 -9.75
C VAL A 112 -0.66 12.13 -10.09
N PHE A 113 0.01 11.89 -11.20
CA PHE A 113 1.05 12.77 -11.74
C PHE A 113 0.43 13.90 -12.57
N HIS A 114 1.02 15.09 -12.47
CA HIS A 114 0.64 16.29 -13.18
C HIS A 114 1.81 16.79 -14.02
N ASP A 115 1.67 16.71 -15.34
CA ASP A 115 2.72 17.10 -16.29
C ASP A 115 3.06 18.60 -16.24
N ASP A 116 2.10 19.44 -15.89
CA ASP A 116 2.26 20.90 -15.82
C ASP A 116 3.12 21.37 -14.64
N THR A 117 3.17 20.60 -13.56
CA THR A 117 3.94 20.92 -12.35
C THR A 117 5.06 19.93 -12.07
N GLU A 118 5.11 18.81 -12.81
CA GLU A 118 6.02 17.67 -12.58
C GLU A 118 5.95 17.14 -11.13
N THR A 119 4.73 17.16 -10.55
CA THR A 119 4.46 16.69 -9.19
C THR A 119 3.37 15.63 -9.15
N CYS A 120 3.28 14.93 -8.02
CA CYS A 120 2.21 13.98 -7.75
C CYS A 120 1.40 14.44 -6.56
N ASN A 121 0.10 14.21 -6.57
CA ASN A 121 -0.73 14.28 -5.38
C ASN A 121 -1.27 12.89 -5.00
N PRO A 122 -1.32 12.57 -3.70
CA PRO A 122 -1.85 11.31 -3.21
C PRO A 122 -3.37 11.24 -3.33
N VAL A 123 -3.86 10.04 -3.56
CA VAL A 123 -5.28 9.73 -3.68
C VAL A 123 -5.59 8.50 -2.86
N TYR A 124 -6.41 8.67 -1.82
CA TYR A 124 -6.94 7.55 -1.06
C TYR A 124 -8.18 6.99 -1.76
N THR A 125 -8.24 5.67 -1.92
CA THR A 125 -9.42 4.95 -2.45
C THR A 125 -9.81 3.87 -1.46
N GLU A 126 -11.07 3.80 -1.09
CA GLU A 126 -11.56 2.74 -0.23
C GLU A 126 -11.56 1.39 -0.97
N TYR A 127 -11.07 0.33 -0.32
CA TYR A 127 -11.12 -1.03 -0.83
C TYR A 127 -12.50 -1.64 -0.56
N PHE A 128 -13.06 -2.26 -1.59
CA PHE A 128 -14.27 -3.06 -1.56
C PHE A 128 -13.94 -4.46 -2.11
N GLU A 129 -14.50 -5.51 -1.51
CA GLU A 129 -14.33 -6.87 -2.02
C GLU A 129 -15.01 -7.06 -3.39
N ASP A 130 -16.12 -6.35 -3.61
CA ASP A 130 -16.79 -6.30 -4.88
C ASP A 130 -15.99 -5.46 -5.89
N TYR A 131 -15.57 -6.13 -6.98
CA TYR A 131 -14.74 -5.52 -8.01
C TYR A 131 -15.37 -4.29 -8.67
N GLU A 132 -16.65 -4.38 -9.02
CA GLU A 132 -17.35 -3.30 -9.73
C GLU A 132 -17.47 -2.04 -8.85
N THR A 133 -17.73 -2.24 -7.57
CA THR A 133 -17.79 -1.15 -6.58
C THR A 133 -16.42 -0.50 -6.41
N PHE A 134 -15.35 -1.30 -6.27
CA PHE A 134 -13.99 -0.78 -6.19
C PHE A 134 -13.60 -0.03 -7.47
N TYR A 135 -13.87 -0.61 -8.64
CA TYR A 135 -13.50 -0.02 -9.93
C TYR A 135 -14.15 1.36 -10.12
N ARG A 136 -15.45 1.49 -9.80
CA ARG A 136 -16.17 2.76 -9.88
C ARG A 136 -15.62 3.79 -8.89
N ALA A 137 -15.41 3.41 -7.65
CA ALA A 137 -14.85 4.28 -6.61
C ALA A 137 -13.45 4.78 -7.01
N CYS A 138 -12.54 3.86 -7.38
CA CYS A 138 -11.19 4.19 -7.80
C CYS A 138 -11.17 5.11 -9.04
N SER A 139 -12.03 4.83 -10.02
CA SER A 139 -12.14 5.69 -11.21
C SER A 139 -12.58 7.11 -10.87
N ALA A 140 -13.57 7.26 -9.99
CA ALA A 140 -14.06 8.57 -9.54
C ALA A 140 -12.99 9.33 -8.73
N ASP A 141 -12.26 8.63 -7.85
CA ASP A 141 -11.19 9.22 -7.04
C ASP A 141 -10.05 9.73 -7.92
N LEU A 142 -9.61 8.95 -8.91
CA LEU A 142 -8.58 9.35 -9.85
C LEU A 142 -9.00 10.56 -10.70
N GLU A 143 -10.24 10.61 -11.20
CA GLU A 143 -10.73 11.76 -11.97
C GLU A 143 -10.81 13.02 -11.09
N ARG A 144 -11.24 12.89 -9.84
CA ARG A 144 -11.27 14.00 -8.89
C ARG A 144 -9.86 14.52 -8.58
N ALA A 145 -8.90 13.62 -8.39
CA ALA A 145 -7.52 13.98 -8.09
C ALA A 145 -6.80 14.72 -9.22
N LYS A 146 -7.19 14.50 -10.47
CA LYS A 146 -6.65 15.26 -11.62
C LYS A 146 -7.00 16.76 -11.56
N GLN A 147 -8.02 17.13 -10.82
CA GLN A 147 -8.50 18.51 -10.70
C GLN A 147 -7.78 19.32 -9.60
N THR A 148 -6.97 18.68 -8.76
CA THR A 148 -6.24 19.34 -7.67
C THR A 148 -4.74 19.16 -7.82
N ARG A 149 -3.98 20.11 -7.28
CA ARG A 149 -2.52 20.06 -7.14
C ARG A 149 -2.11 20.02 -5.66
N GLU A 150 -3.11 20.00 -4.76
CA GLU A 150 -2.84 19.95 -3.33
C GLU A 150 -2.31 18.57 -2.92
N TYR A 151 -1.23 18.58 -2.16
CA TYR A 151 -0.71 17.38 -1.51
C TYR A 151 -1.51 17.12 -0.22
N GLY A 152 -2.76 16.70 -0.40
CA GLY A 152 -3.73 16.55 0.68
C GLY A 152 -3.85 15.11 1.19
N LEU A 153 -2.79 14.55 1.78
CA LEU A 153 -2.88 13.23 2.41
C LEU A 153 -3.47 13.34 3.82
N ASP A 154 -4.73 12.99 3.96
CA ASP A 154 -5.41 13.00 5.26
C ASP A 154 -5.15 11.68 6.03
N MET A 155 -3.91 11.50 6.46
CA MET A 155 -3.48 10.35 7.26
C MET A 155 -4.19 10.27 8.62
N ALA A 156 -4.67 11.40 9.15
CA ALA A 156 -5.34 11.42 10.43
C ALA A 156 -6.72 10.77 10.38
N ASN A 157 -7.42 10.93 9.25
CA ASN A 157 -8.73 10.32 9.04
C ASN A 157 -8.65 8.96 8.34
N HIS A 158 -7.53 8.66 7.68
CA HIS A 158 -7.32 7.43 6.91
C HIS A 158 -5.98 6.74 7.25
N PRO A 159 -5.73 6.37 8.52
CA PRO A 159 -4.45 5.74 8.91
C PRO A 159 -4.33 4.27 8.48
N ASN A 160 -5.42 3.63 8.04
CA ASN A 160 -5.48 2.25 7.57
C ASN A 160 -5.18 2.15 6.06
N TRP A 161 -4.03 2.59 5.66
CA TRP A 161 -3.61 2.67 4.26
C TRP A 161 -2.37 1.83 3.96
N PHE A 162 -2.15 1.56 2.68
CA PHE A 162 -0.87 1.11 2.13
C PHE A 162 -0.47 2.00 0.95
N ASP A 163 0.83 2.18 0.76
CA ASP A 163 1.37 2.95 -0.35
C ASP A 163 1.34 2.13 -1.64
N ALA A 164 0.78 2.71 -2.70
CA ALA A 164 0.61 2.08 -4.01
C ALA A 164 1.08 3.03 -5.11
N SER A 165 2.36 2.94 -5.49
CA SER A 165 2.98 3.87 -6.42
C SER A 165 3.34 3.21 -7.74
N TYR A 166 2.83 3.77 -8.84
CA TYR A 166 3.13 3.35 -10.19
C TYR A 166 4.18 4.24 -10.84
N ILE A 167 5.33 3.66 -11.17
CA ILE A 167 6.43 4.34 -11.88
C ILE A 167 6.27 4.08 -13.39
N SER A 168 5.39 4.86 -14.02
CA SER A 168 4.99 4.66 -15.42
C SER A 168 6.11 4.96 -16.43
N TRP A 169 7.14 5.68 -16.02
CA TRP A 169 8.20 6.16 -16.92
C TRP A 169 9.24 5.12 -17.25
N LEU A 170 9.42 4.09 -16.40
CA LEU A 170 10.43 3.06 -16.60
C LEU A 170 10.02 1.68 -16.07
N SER A 171 10.68 0.66 -16.62
CA SER A 171 10.78 -0.67 -16.03
C SER A 171 12.11 -0.74 -15.29
N TYR A 172 12.11 -1.24 -14.06
CA TYR A 172 13.29 -1.28 -13.19
C TYR A 172 13.58 -2.70 -12.72
N ASP A 173 14.80 -2.97 -12.30
CA ASP A 173 15.20 -4.27 -11.75
C ASP A 173 15.22 -4.27 -10.21
N SER A 174 15.33 -3.08 -9.60
CA SER A 174 15.32 -2.89 -8.16
C SER A 174 14.81 -1.49 -7.82
N LEU A 175 14.05 -1.38 -6.73
CA LEU A 175 13.64 -0.11 -6.14
C LEU A 175 13.66 -0.26 -4.63
N GLN A 176 14.18 0.73 -3.94
CA GLN A 176 14.20 0.77 -2.49
C GLN A 176 13.75 2.13 -1.99
N ILE A 177 12.85 2.13 -1.01
CA ILE A 177 12.47 3.31 -0.25
C ILE A 177 13.00 3.13 1.16
N GLU A 178 13.91 4.01 1.55
CA GLU A 178 14.51 4.01 2.87
C GLU A 178 13.71 4.90 3.82
N LEU A 179 13.58 4.44 5.04
CA LEU A 179 13.03 5.21 6.15
C LEU A 179 14.14 5.52 7.15
N PRO A 180 14.03 6.63 7.89
CA PRO A 180 15.00 6.96 8.93
C PRO A 180 15.20 5.81 9.92
N ASP A 181 16.44 5.64 10.40
CA ASP A 181 16.77 4.64 11.40
C ASP A 181 15.87 4.75 12.63
N GLY A 182 15.42 3.60 13.09
CA GLY A 182 14.58 3.51 14.28
C GLY A 182 13.10 3.83 14.05
N HIS A 183 12.68 4.22 12.85
CA HIS A 183 11.27 4.44 12.57
C HIS A 183 10.53 3.12 12.33
N LEU A 184 9.49 2.86 13.16
CA LEU A 184 8.60 1.71 12.99
C LEU A 184 7.44 2.09 12.07
N PHE A 185 7.56 1.75 10.80
CA PHE A 185 6.54 2.01 9.80
C PHE A 185 5.95 0.68 9.31
N PHE A 186 4.68 0.44 9.61
CA PHE A 186 4.01 -0.83 9.37
C PHE A 186 3.18 -0.87 8.09
N ALA A 187 2.74 0.28 7.57
CA ALA A 187 1.99 0.30 6.31
C ALA A 187 2.83 -0.33 5.17
N PRO A 188 2.26 -1.25 4.39
CA PRO A 188 2.94 -1.78 3.22
C PRO A 188 3.29 -0.67 2.23
N ILE A 189 4.47 -0.77 1.59
CA ILE A 189 4.86 0.11 0.49
C ILE A 189 5.03 -0.77 -0.74
N ILE A 190 4.20 -0.51 -1.75
CA ILE A 190 4.18 -1.27 -2.98
C ILE A 190 4.45 -0.33 -4.15
N ASN A 191 5.46 -0.67 -4.94
CA ASN A 191 5.80 0.06 -6.15
C ASN A 191 5.77 -0.90 -7.33
N TRP A 192 5.34 -0.43 -8.50
CA TRP A 192 5.48 -1.20 -9.71
C TRP A 192 5.85 -0.29 -10.88
N GLY A 193 6.59 -0.86 -11.83
CA GLY A 193 7.05 -0.14 -13.00
C GLY A 193 6.25 -0.47 -14.24
N ARG A 194 6.68 0.06 -15.37
CA ARG A 194 6.12 -0.27 -16.68
C ARG A 194 6.43 -1.73 -17.03
N TYR A 195 5.43 -2.49 -17.48
CA TYR A 195 5.66 -3.83 -18.02
C TYR A 195 6.46 -3.77 -19.33
N ARG A 196 7.18 -4.84 -19.62
CA ARG A 196 7.94 -5.05 -20.85
C ARG A 196 7.72 -6.46 -21.36
N GLU A 197 7.95 -6.68 -22.64
CA GLU A 197 7.91 -8.02 -23.20
C GLU A 197 9.22 -8.77 -22.92
N GLU A 198 9.10 -9.97 -22.38
CA GLU A 198 10.20 -10.89 -22.17
C GLU A 198 9.74 -12.32 -22.57
N ASN A 199 10.39 -12.91 -23.56
CA ASN A 199 10.09 -14.28 -24.03
C ASN A 199 8.60 -14.52 -24.33
N GLY A 200 7.93 -13.55 -24.97
CA GLY A 200 6.52 -13.63 -25.34
C GLY A 200 5.53 -13.42 -24.19
N ARG A 201 6.00 -12.91 -23.03
CA ARG A 201 5.18 -12.55 -21.88
C ARG A 201 5.35 -11.08 -21.55
N LEU A 202 4.31 -10.48 -21.02
CA LEU A 202 4.39 -9.13 -20.44
C LEU A 202 4.75 -9.26 -18.96
N VAL A 203 5.96 -8.86 -18.61
CA VAL A 203 6.44 -8.90 -17.22
C VAL A 203 6.57 -7.49 -16.65
N MET A 204 6.14 -7.34 -15.42
CA MET A 204 6.12 -6.07 -14.71
C MET A 204 6.94 -6.18 -13.42
N PRO A 205 7.92 -5.28 -13.18
CA PRO A 205 8.60 -5.24 -11.91
C PRO A 205 7.65 -4.75 -10.83
N VAL A 206 7.56 -5.48 -9.74
CA VAL A 206 6.79 -5.12 -8.55
C VAL A 206 7.71 -5.20 -7.35
N THR A 207 7.77 -4.16 -6.55
CA THR A 207 8.51 -4.12 -5.30
C THR A 207 7.53 -4.09 -4.14
N VAL A 208 7.71 -5.02 -3.22
CA VAL A 208 6.93 -5.12 -1.99
C VAL A 208 7.87 -4.89 -0.81
N ARG A 209 7.58 -3.89 0.00
CA ARG A 209 8.29 -3.59 1.24
C ARG A 209 7.36 -3.73 2.44
N LEU A 210 7.74 -4.57 3.39
CA LEU A 210 7.02 -4.78 4.65
C LEU A 210 7.98 -4.63 5.84
N ASN A 211 7.48 -4.16 6.98
CA ASN A 211 8.27 -4.10 8.21
C ASN A 211 8.62 -5.50 8.68
N HIS A 212 9.89 -5.74 9.02
CA HIS A 212 10.37 -7.08 9.35
C HIS A 212 9.79 -7.60 10.68
N ALA A 213 9.35 -6.72 11.57
CA ALA A 213 8.70 -7.09 12.82
C ALA A 213 7.38 -7.87 12.61
N VAL A 214 6.68 -7.63 11.49
CA VAL A 214 5.39 -8.26 11.19
C VAL A 214 5.44 -9.18 9.97
N ALA A 215 6.44 -9.05 9.10
CA ALA A 215 6.56 -9.86 7.89
C ALA A 215 8.02 -10.15 7.56
N ASP A 216 8.37 -11.40 7.37
CA ASP A 216 9.66 -11.84 6.86
C ASP A 216 9.65 -12.09 5.35
N GLY A 217 10.78 -12.53 4.80
CA GLY A 217 10.93 -12.81 3.38
C GLY A 217 9.90 -13.81 2.83
N TYR A 218 9.44 -14.78 3.65
CA TYR A 218 8.38 -15.71 3.25
C TYR A 218 7.05 -14.99 3.02
N LEU A 219 6.65 -14.12 3.95
CA LEU A 219 5.41 -13.37 3.83
C LEU A 219 5.46 -12.35 2.69
N VAL A 220 6.62 -11.70 2.47
CA VAL A 220 6.82 -10.83 1.30
C VAL A 220 6.72 -11.62 0.00
N ALA A 221 7.41 -12.77 -0.12
CA ALA A 221 7.34 -13.63 -1.31
C ALA A 221 5.92 -14.18 -1.56
N ARG A 222 5.15 -14.40 -0.49
CA ARG A 222 3.76 -14.85 -0.58
C ARG A 222 2.85 -13.82 -1.26
N VAL A 223 3.11 -12.50 -1.12
CA VAL A 223 2.35 -11.46 -1.83
C VAL A 223 2.40 -11.70 -3.35
N PHE A 224 3.58 -11.94 -3.91
CA PHE A 224 3.75 -12.19 -5.34
C PHE A 224 2.99 -13.43 -5.80
N ARG A 225 3.10 -14.54 -5.05
CA ARG A 225 2.39 -15.78 -5.38
C ARG A 225 0.87 -15.61 -5.33
N LEU A 226 0.35 -14.89 -4.33
CA LEU A 226 -1.07 -14.62 -4.25
C LEU A 226 -1.52 -13.68 -5.38
N LEU A 227 -0.73 -12.68 -5.73
CA LEU A 227 -1.03 -11.77 -6.83
C LEU A 227 -1.13 -12.51 -8.17
N GLU A 228 -0.20 -13.43 -8.46
CA GLU A 228 -0.27 -14.28 -9.66
C GLU A 228 -1.51 -15.21 -9.67
N GLN A 229 -1.91 -15.71 -8.50
CA GLN A 229 -3.14 -16.51 -8.35
C GLN A 229 -4.38 -15.66 -8.62
N GLU A 230 -4.45 -14.47 -8.06
CA GLU A 230 -5.59 -13.55 -8.25
C GLU A 230 -5.69 -13.04 -9.69
N ILE A 231 -4.57 -12.80 -10.38
CA ILE A 231 -4.57 -12.49 -11.83
C ILE A 231 -5.24 -13.63 -12.59
N LYS A 232 -4.85 -14.88 -12.36
CA LYS A 232 -5.44 -16.04 -13.04
C LYS A 232 -6.93 -16.21 -12.75
N GLN A 233 -7.36 -15.93 -11.51
CA GLN A 233 -8.78 -16.04 -11.13
C GLN A 233 -9.65 -14.96 -11.77
N LEU A 234 -9.16 -13.73 -11.85
CA LEU A 234 -9.90 -12.62 -12.48
C LEU A 234 -10.03 -12.81 -13.99
N THR A 235 -9.07 -13.48 -14.60
CA THR A 235 -8.95 -13.61 -16.08
C THR A 235 -9.46 -14.95 -16.61
N ALA A 236 -9.90 -15.87 -15.73
CA ALA A 236 -10.50 -17.16 -16.09
C ALA A 236 -11.95 -17.01 -16.55
#